data_7efb566693e449247ebf319006d15847
#
_entry.id   7efb566693e449247ebf319006d15847
#
_cell.length_a   1.000
_cell.length_b   1.000
_cell.length_c   1.000
_cell.angle_alpha   90.00
_cell.angle_beta   90.00
_cell.angle_gamma   90.00
#
_symmetry.space_group_name_H-M   'P 1'
#
loop_
_entity.id
_entity.type
_entity.pdbx_description
1 polymer ?
#
loop_
_entity_poly.entity_id
_entity_poly.type
_entity_poly.pdbx_seq_one_letter_code
_entity_poly.pdbx_strand_id
1 'polypeptide(L)'
;SYGDGDPTEDGTTDFTGTADVLFANAVINESDKCVTVSDPLMGDPVELCAGDKTMWTLEYTATVGPYEECGEYEFPNKASLATDDGKTLYAEWNILVDVPCDTGCTLTIGYWKTHSPYFRDGAKNDPAWDLLDDGTHDTKAIYEILTTPPKGDAYYILAHQYIGATLNILSGASMSGEALEAYNKATDLIHNNGPGVSKADKKKWTSLASVLDRYNNG
;
A
#
# COMPACT_ATOMS: atom_id res chain seq x y z
N SER A 1 -34.18 70.12 32.31
CA SER A 1 -33.54 71.42 32.61
C SER A 1 -32.19 71.41 31.85
N TYR A 2 -32.01 72.41 31.10
CA TYR A 2 -30.80 72.66 30.38
C TYR A 2 -29.75 73.08 31.40
N GLY A 3 -28.50 72.80 31.13
CA GLY A 3 -27.37 73.00 31.99
C GLY A 3 -27.38 74.30 32.75
N ASP A 4 -26.70 74.36 33.82
CA ASP A 4 -26.65 75.47 34.78
C ASP A 4 -25.89 76.69 34.27
N GLY A 5 -25.45 76.68 33.01
CA GLY A 5 -24.81 77.78 32.38
C GLY A 5 -23.35 78.03 32.77
N ASP A 6 -22.67 77.03 33.30
CA ASP A 6 -21.23 77.12 33.54
C ASP A 6 -20.47 77.00 32.22
N PRO A 7 -19.81 78.08 31.73
CA PRO A 7 -19.10 78.05 30.48
C PRO A 7 -17.80 77.26 30.46
N THR A 8 -17.49 76.62 31.56
CA THR A 8 -16.28 75.71 31.70
C THR A 8 -16.56 74.25 31.48
N GLU A 9 -17.85 73.84 31.39
CA GLU A 9 -18.22 72.51 31.01
C GLU A 9 -18.19 72.31 29.47
N ASP A 10 -17.63 71.24 29.04
CA ASP A 10 -17.45 70.89 27.63
C ASP A 10 -18.77 70.59 26.87
N GLY A 11 -19.90 70.77 27.58
CA GLY A 11 -21.24 70.61 26.98
C GLY A 11 -21.62 69.16 26.75
N THR A 12 -20.86 68.19 27.20
CA THR A 12 -21.20 66.77 27.14
C THR A 12 -21.92 66.33 28.42
N THR A 13 -23.07 65.75 28.25
CA THR A 13 -23.85 65.14 29.35
C THR A 13 -23.89 63.63 29.08
N ASP A 14 -23.20 62.92 29.94
CA ASP A 14 -23.23 61.45 29.86
C ASP A 14 -24.50 60.89 30.52
N PHE A 15 -25.28 60.21 29.73
CA PHE A 15 -26.40 59.46 30.24
C PHE A 15 -26.02 58.00 30.31
N THR A 16 -26.05 57.43 31.50
CA THR A 16 -25.86 56.00 31.70
C THR A 16 -27.17 55.31 32.00
N GLY A 17 -27.43 54.26 31.27
CA GLY A 17 -28.54 53.36 31.56
C GLY A 17 -28.04 51.93 31.66
N THR A 18 -28.63 51.20 32.59
CA THR A 18 -28.40 49.73 32.69
C THR A 18 -29.68 49.01 32.30
N ALA A 19 -29.52 47.92 31.53
CA ALA A 19 -30.61 47.00 31.22
C ALA A 19 -30.12 45.56 31.47
N ASP A 20 -30.95 44.79 32.09
CA ASP A 20 -30.67 43.34 32.25
C ASP A 20 -30.93 42.63 30.92
N VAL A 21 -29.92 41.96 30.42
CA VAL A 21 -30.04 41.08 29.25
C VAL A 21 -30.13 39.65 29.72
N LEU A 22 -31.31 39.04 29.56
CA LEU A 22 -31.58 37.64 29.93
C LEU A 22 -31.34 36.77 28.72
N PHE A 23 -30.18 36.15 28.61
CA PHE A 23 -29.83 35.20 27.53
C PHE A 23 -30.69 33.91 27.59
N ALA A 24 -31.30 33.57 28.73
CA ALA A 24 -32.18 32.42 28.85
C ALA A 24 -33.41 32.48 27.91
N ASN A 25 -33.81 33.65 27.48
CA ASN A 25 -34.93 33.87 26.56
C ASN A 25 -34.45 34.18 25.12
N ALA A 26 -33.18 34.06 24.83
CA ALA A 26 -32.68 34.25 23.49
C ALA A 26 -33.15 33.13 22.57
N VAL A 27 -33.62 33.48 21.37
CA VAL A 27 -33.89 32.51 20.31
C VAL A 27 -32.53 32.13 19.72
N ILE A 28 -32.16 30.87 19.89
CA ILE A 28 -30.96 30.32 19.29
C ILE A 28 -31.33 29.88 17.87
N ASN A 29 -30.78 30.51 16.86
CA ASN A 29 -30.82 30.03 15.48
C ASN A 29 -29.51 29.27 15.21
N GLU A 30 -29.61 27.97 15.06
CA GLU A 30 -28.49 27.13 14.65
C GLU A 30 -28.52 26.96 13.14
N SER A 31 -27.37 27.21 12.48
CA SER A 31 -27.18 26.98 11.05
C SER A 31 -26.08 25.94 10.88
N ASP A 32 -26.22 25.09 9.85
CA ASP A 32 -25.25 24.07 9.50
C ASP A 32 -24.89 23.15 10.72
N LYS A 33 -25.92 22.77 11.51
CA LYS A 33 -25.73 21.99 12.73
C LYS A 33 -25.24 20.59 12.44
N CYS A 34 -25.74 19.96 11.40
CA CYS A 34 -25.35 18.66 10.94
C CYS A 34 -24.84 18.74 9.49
N VAL A 35 -23.91 17.85 9.17
CA VAL A 35 -23.36 17.69 7.83
C VAL A 35 -23.36 16.21 7.44
N THR A 36 -23.64 15.94 6.18
CA THR A 36 -23.50 14.60 5.61
C THR A 36 -22.23 14.56 4.78
N VAL A 37 -21.32 13.69 5.15
CA VAL A 37 -20.09 13.41 4.40
C VAL A 37 -20.32 12.21 3.51
N SER A 38 -20.01 12.37 2.22
CA SER A 38 -20.09 11.31 1.22
C SER A 38 -18.81 11.23 0.45
N ASP A 39 -18.30 10.02 0.25
CA ASP A 39 -17.13 9.73 -0.57
C ASP A 39 -17.40 8.43 -1.33
N PRO A 40 -17.20 8.40 -2.67
CA PRO A 40 -17.47 7.21 -3.48
C PRO A 40 -16.73 5.94 -3.03
N LEU A 41 -15.59 6.11 -2.34
CA LEU A 41 -14.76 5.01 -1.85
C LEU A 41 -15.13 4.57 -0.43
N MET A 42 -15.88 5.39 0.30
CA MET A 42 -16.24 5.13 1.70
C MET A 42 -17.45 4.18 1.84
N GLY A 43 -18.32 4.12 0.82
CA GLY A 43 -19.59 3.40 0.86
C GLY A 43 -20.72 4.31 1.32
N ASP A 44 -21.38 3.99 2.44
CA ASP A 44 -22.55 4.76 2.92
C ASP A 44 -22.14 6.14 3.47
N PRO A 45 -22.95 7.19 3.19
CA PRO A 45 -22.72 8.52 3.75
C PRO A 45 -22.80 8.53 5.28
N VAL A 46 -22.02 9.42 5.90
CA VAL A 46 -21.96 9.57 7.36
C VAL A 46 -22.48 10.94 7.76
N GLU A 47 -23.44 10.99 8.68
CA GLU A 47 -23.92 12.24 9.29
C GLU A 47 -23.10 12.58 10.53
N LEU A 48 -22.67 13.83 10.63
CA LEU A 48 -21.85 14.38 11.71
C LEU A 48 -22.51 15.68 12.20
N CYS A 49 -22.73 15.80 13.52
CA CYS A 49 -23.40 16.97 14.09
C CYS A 49 -22.49 17.77 15.02
N ALA A 50 -22.63 19.09 15.01
CA ALA A 50 -21.96 19.98 15.95
C ALA A 50 -22.37 19.67 17.39
N GLY A 51 -21.42 19.76 18.32
CA GLY A 51 -21.65 19.46 19.73
C GLY A 51 -21.12 18.08 20.16
N ASP A 52 -20.97 17.13 19.25
CA ASP A 52 -20.42 15.81 19.58
C ASP A 52 -18.90 15.84 19.69
N LYS A 53 -18.25 16.53 18.74
CA LYS A 53 -16.78 16.71 18.69
C LYS A 53 -16.44 18.01 17.96
N THR A 54 -15.18 18.45 18.11
CA THR A 54 -14.61 19.61 17.39
C THR A 54 -13.85 19.21 16.13
N MET A 55 -13.54 17.92 15.99
CA MET A 55 -12.82 17.35 14.84
C MET A 55 -13.31 15.91 14.60
N TRP A 56 -13.42 15.56 13.33
CA TRP A 56 -13.81 14.23 12.88
C TRP A 56 -12.76 13.65 11.96
N THR A 57 -12.41 12.40 12.17
CA THR A 57 -11.59 11.62 11.26
C THR A 57 -12.39 10.37 10.88
N LEU A 58 -12.60 10.19 9.58
CA LEU A 58 -13.25 9.00 9.02
C LEU A 58 -12.16 8.17 8.33
N GLU A 59 -11.96 6.95 8.83
CA GLU A 59 -10.99 6.01 8.28
C GLU A 59 -11.75 4.89 7.57
N TYR A 60 -11.36 4.60 6.34
CA TYR A 60 -11.93 3.52 5.54
C TYR A 60 -10.87 2.92 4.62
N THR A 61 -11.16 1.73 4.11
CA THR A 61 -10.32 1.04 3.13
C THR A 61 -11.12 0.81 1.87
N ALA A 62 -10.53 1.15 0.73
CA ALA A 62 -11.12 0.89 -0.57
C ALA A 62 -10.14 0.10 -1.44
N THR A 63 -10.68 -0.71 -2.35
CA THR A 63 -9.88 -1.44 -3.34
C THR A 63 -10.06 -0.78 -4.70
N VAL A 64 -8.95 -0.42 -5.34
CA VAL A 64 -8.92 0.11 -6.69
C VAL A 64 -8.28 -0.92 -7.63
N GLY A 65 -8.78 -1.01 -8.87
CA GLY A 65 -8.38 -2.05 -9.83
C GLY A 65 -9.46 -3.14 -9.97
N PRO A 66 -9.15 -4.28 -10.62
CA PRO A 66 -7.85 -4.67 -11.16
C PRO A 66 -7.41 -3.84 -12.38
N TYR A 67 -6.10 -3.68 -12.55
CA TYR A 67 -5.49 -3.07 -13.74
C TYR A 67 -4.90 -4.19 -14.61
N GLU A 68 -5.23 -4.18 -15.92
CA GLU A 68 -4.77 -5.21 -16.86
C GLU A 68 -3.39 -4.89 -17.45
N GLU A 69 -3.04 -3.62 -17.50
CA GLU A 69 -1.76 -3.15 -18.05
C GLU A 69 -0.94 -2.48 -16.96
N CYS A 70 0.38 -2.48 -17.13
CA CYS A 70 1.27 -1.74 -16.24
C CYS A 70 1.27 -0.25 -16.58
N GLY A 71 1.66 0.57 -15.62
CA GLY A 71 1.76 2.02 -15.80
C GLY A 71 1.25 2.79 -14.61
N GLU A 72 1.32 4.10 -14.72
CA GLU A 72 0.75 5.00 -13.72
C GLU A 72 -0.71 5.27 -14.05
N TYR A 73 -1.58 5.04 -13.08
CA TYR A 73 -3.01 5.30 -13.17
C TYR A 73 -3.40 6.38 -12.19
N GLU A 74 -4.18 7.34 -12.66
CA GLU A 74 -4.82 8.32 -11.80
C GLU A 74 -6.24 7.86 -11.49
N PHE A 75 -6.55 7.76 -10.22
CA PHE A 75 -7.89 7.51 -9.74
C PHE A 75 -8.41 8.76 -9.03
N PRO A 76 -9.22 9.60 -9.70
CA PRO A 76 -9.76 10.80 -9.08
C PRO A 76 -10.80 10.42 -8.04
N ASN A 77 -10.62 10.94 -6.83
CA ASN A 77 -11.60 10.83 -5.76
C ASN A 77 -12.15 12.20 -5.40
N LYS A 78 -13.46 12.30 -5.21
CA LYS A 78 -14.16 13.52 -4.87
C LYS A 78 -15.12 13.28 -3.72
N ALA A 79 -14.72 13.73 -2.55
CA ALA A 79 -15.59 13.77 -1.39
C ALA A 79 -16.50 15.00 -1.41
N SER A 80 -17.67 14.88 -0.83
CA SER A 80 -18.60 15.97 -0.64
C SER A 80 -19.06 16.06 0.81
N LEU A 81 -19.36 17.27 1.24
CA LEU A 81 -19.95 17.58 2.52
C LEU A 81 -21.18 18.44 2.26
N ALA A 82 -22.36 17.90 2.57
CA ALA A 82 -23.62 18.62 2.46
C ALA A 82 -24.12 19.03 3.85
N THR A 83 -24.50 20.30 4.01
CA THR A 83 -25.07 20.83 5.26
C THR A 83 -26.59 20.64 5.25
N ASP A 84 -27.20 20.64 6.43
CA ASP A 84 -28.66 20.61 6.61
C ASP A 84 -29.34 21.88 6.07
N ASP A 85 -28.60 22.99 5.92
CA ASP A 85 -29.07 24.23 5.29
C ASP A 85 -28.93 24.23 3.75
N GLY A 86 -28.52 23.11 3.15
CA GLY A 86 -28.46 22.90 1.70
C GLY A 86 -27.20 23.40 0.99
N LYS A 87 -26.12 23.72 1.71
CA LYS A 87 -24.83 24.01 1.11
C LYS A 87 -24.08 22.70 0.87
N THR A 88 -23.26 22.68 -0.19
CA THR A 88 -22.37 21.55 -0.47
C THR A 88 -20.95 22.04 -0.73
N LEU A 89 -19.99 21.45 -0.05
CA LEU A 89 -18.56 21.64 -0.24
C LEU A 89 -17.97 20.35 -0.83
N TYR A 90 -16.88 20.50 -1.55
CA TYR A 90 -16.17 19.41 -2.20
C TYR A 90 -14.69 19.44 -1.86
N ALA A 91 -14.10 18.27 -1.73
CA ALA A 91 -12.66 18.06 -1.70
C ALA A 91 -12.29 17.01 -2.73
N GLU A 92 -11.24 17.27 -3.50
CA GLU A 92 -10.79 16.41 -4.57
C GLU A 92 -9.34 15.98 -4.28
N TRP A 93 -9.07 14.70 -4.52
CA TRP A 93 -7.73 14.12 -4.39
C TRP A 93 -7.53 13.05 -5.45
N ASN A 94 -6.42 13.12 -6.18
CA ASN A 94 -6.03 12.07 -7.11
C ASN A 94 -5.18 11.03 -6.39
N ILE A 95 -5.64 9.78 -6.41
CA ILE A 95 -4.87 8.64 -5.96
C ILE A 95 -4.04 8.18 -7.16
N LEU A 96 -2.72 8.19 -7.00
CA LEU A 96 -1.80 7.64 -7.99
C LEU A 96 -1.54 6.18 -7.67
N VAL A 97 -1.79 5.32 -8.65
CA VAL A 97 -1.52 3.89 -8.56
C VAL A 97 -0.44 3.55 -9.58
N ASP A 98 0.72 3.15 -9.10
CA ASP A 98 1.79 2.64 -9.94
C ASP A 98 1.65 1.12 -10.05
N VAL A 99 1.30 0.66 -11.26
CA VAL A 99 1.27 -0.76 -11.61
C VAL A 99 2.59 -1.10 -12.28
N PRO A 100 3.47 -1.85 -11.62
CA PRO A 100 4.80 -2.10 -12.15
C PRO A 100 4.74 -2.81 -13.49
N CYS A 101 5.52 -2.31 -14.46
CA CYS A 101 5.68 -2.94 -15.74
C CYS A 101 6.62 -4.14 -15.64
N ASP A 102 6.35 -5.16 -16.42
CA ASP A 102 7.28 -6.25 -16.70
C ASP A 102 8.49 -5.69 -17.46
N THR A 103 9.43 -5.07 -16.75
CA THR A 103 10.63 -4.48 -17.37
C THR A 103 11.79 -5.45 -17.47
N GLY A 104 11.71 -6.59 -16.79
CA GLY A 104 12.74 -7.62 -16.79
C GLY A 104 12.29 -8.89 -17.54
N CYS A 105 13.13 -9.38 -18.44
CA CYS A 105 12.97 -10.73 -18.98
C CYS A 105 13.35 -11.75 -17.91
N THR A 106 12.62 -12.86 -17.86
CA THR A 106 13.05 -14.00 -17.04
C THR A 106 14.29 -14.66 -17.64
N LEU A 107 15.20 -15.06 -16.78
CA LEU A 107 16.46 -15.70 -17.14
C LEU A 107 16.52 -17.11 -16.57
N THR A 108 17.11 -18.00 -17.32
CA THR A 108 17.16 -19.43 -16.95
C THR A 108 18.09 -19.70 -15.75
N ILE A 109 17.85 -20.84 -15.08
CA ILE A 109 18.76 -21.30 -14.02
C ILE A 109 20.20 -21.42 -14.51
N GLY A 110 20.42 -21.78 -15.78
CA GLY A 110 21.74 -21.85 -16.38
C GLY A 110 22.45 -20.51 -16.39
N TYR A 111 21.74 -19.43 -16.73
CA TYR A 111 22.25 -18.07 -16.66
C TYR A 111 22.67 -17.73 -15.22
N TRP A 112 21.80 -17.92 -14.25
CA TRP A 112 22.05 -17.59 -12.84
C TRP A 112 23.27 -18.34 -12.26
N LYS A 113 23.46 -19.61 -12.65
CA LYS A 113 24.65 -20.38 -12.28
C LYS A 113 25.95 -19.77 -12.79
N THR A 114 25.97 -19.29 -14.04
CA THR A 114 27.18 -18.82 -14.69
C THR A 114 27.46 -17.33 -14.46
N HIS A 115 26.47 -16.58 -13.96
CA HIS A 115 26.57 -15.16 -13.63
C HIS A 115 26.53 -14.91 -12.11
N SER A 116 26.87 -15.92 -11.33
CA SER A 116 27.08 -15.82 -9.88
C SER A 116 28.50 -15.37 -9.53
N PRO A 117 28.69 -14.60 -8.45
CA PRO A 117 30.02 -14.26 -7.94
C PRO A 117 30.87 -15.50 -7.55
N TYR A 118 30.19 -16.64 -7.37
CA TYR A 118 30.84 -17.90 -6.96
C TYR A 118 31.14 -18.86 -8.12
N PHE A 119 30.80 -18.49 -9.36
CA PHE A 119 30.99 -19.39 -10.51
C PHE A 119 32.46 -19.64 -10.84
N ARG A 120 33.24 -18.57 -11.01
CA ARG A 120 34.68 -18.62 -11.24
C ARG A 120 35.29 -17.22 -11.15
N ASP A 121 36.57 -17.12 -10.87
CA ASP A 121 37.29 -15.84 -10.86
C ASP A 121 37.16 -15.10 -12.20
N GLY A 122 36.81 -13.81 -12.13
CA GLY A 122 36.64 -12.95 -13.31
C GLY A 122 35.36 -13.23 -14.13
N ALA A 123 34.43 -14.07 -13.65
CA ALA A 123 33.11 -14.20 -14.25
C ALA A 123 32.34 -12.89 -14.11
N LYS A 124 31.51 -12.58 -15.13
CA LYS A 124 30.63 -11.44 -15.05
C LYS A 124 29.51 -11.76 -14.03
N ASN A 125 29.52 -11.02 -12.94
CA ASN A 125 28.48 -11.15 -11.92
C ASN A 125 27.22 -10.37 -12.33
N ASP A 126 26.03 -10.93 -12.03
CA ASP A 126 24.77 -10.23 -12.21
C ASP A 126 24.39 -9.54 -10.89
N PRO A 127 23.97 -8.24 -10.93
CA PRO A 127 23.62 -7.48 -9.73
C PRO A 127 22.50 -8.11 -8.88
N ALA A 128 21.65 -8.97 -9.43
CA ALA A 128 20.60 -9.65 -8.68
C ALA A 128 21.16 -10.51 -7.55
N TRP A 129 22.38 -11.04 -7.69
CA TRP A 129 23.06 -11.76 -6.62
C TRP A 129 23.46 -10.85 -5.44
N ASP A 130 23.82 -9.60 -5.72
CA ASP A 130 24.13 -8.62 -4.67
C ASP A 130 22.86 -8.19 -3.94
N LEU A 131 21.72 -8.12 -4.65
CA LEU A 131 20.41 -7.83 -4.04
C LEU A 131 19.86 -8.99 -3.20
N LEU A 132 20.29 -10.23 -3.48
CA LEU A 132 19.94 -11.39 -2.67
C LEU A 132 20.70 -11.40 -1.33
N ASP A 133 21.86 -10.71 -1.26
CA ASP A 133 22.66 -10.54 -0.06
C ASP A 133 22.13 -9.38 0.79
N ASP A 134 21.09 -9.65 1.58
CA ASP A 134 20.53 -8.69 2.52
C ASP A 134 21.20 -8.74 3.92
N GLY A 135 22.31 -9.44 4.04
CA GLY A 135 23.04 -9.66 5.29
C GLY A 135 22.42 -10.74 6.20
N THR A 136 21.30 -11.34 5.80
CA THR A 136 20.63 -12.44 6.53
C THR A 136 20.74 -13.78 5.82
N HIS A 137 20.98 -13.77 4.51
CA HIS A 137 21.10 -14.95 3.66
C HIS A 137 22.55 -15.27 3.33
N ASP A 138 22.94 -16.52 3.51
CA ASP A 138 24.23 -17.00 2.98
C ASP A 138 24.10 -17.27 1.48
N THR A 139 24.41 -16.26 0.66
CA THR A 139 24.31 -16.34 -0.80
C THR A 139 25.21 -17.43 -1.39
N LYS A 140 26.34 -17.75 -0.72
CA LYS A 140 27.21 -18.86 -1.13
C LYS A 140 26.52 -20.21 -0.91
N ALA A 141 25.84 -20.40 0.21
CA ALA A 141 25.06 -21.61 0.46
C ALA A 141 23.91 -21.75 -0.55
N ILE A 142 23.25 -20.64 -0.91
CA ILE A 142 22.22 -20.61 -1.97
C ILE A 142 22.80 -21.05 -3.31
N TYR A 143 23.98 -20.56 -3.67
CA TYR A 143 24.67 -20.98 -4.89
C TYR A 143 25.05 -22.48 -4.86
N GLU A 144 25.52 -22.99 -3.73
CA GLU A 144 25.81 -24.41 -3.54
C GLU A 144 24.56 -25.27 -3.73
N ILE A 145 23.39 -24.84 -3.20
CA ILE A 145 22.10 -25.51 -3.46
C ILE A 145 21.80 -25.49 -4.97
N LEU A 146 21.88 -24.33 -5.61
CA LEU A 146 21.56 -24.15 -7.03
C LEU A 146 22.43 -25.02 -7.94
N THR A 147 23.67 -25.29 -7.55
CA THR A 147 24.63 -26.10 -8.32
C THR A 147 24.65 -27.57 -7.95
N THR A 148 24.02 -27.97 -6.84
CA THR A 148 23.91 -29.36 -6.41
C THR A 148 22.99 -30.17 -7.34
N PRO A 149 23.46 -31.26 -7.99
CA PRO A 149 22.60 -32.07 -8.83
C PRO A 149 21.42 -32.68 -8.05
N PRO A 150 20.18 -32.54 -8.52
CA PRO A 150 18.99 -32.99 -7.78
C PRO A 150 18.93 -34.49 -7.50
N LYS A 151 19.49 -35.34 -8.40
CA LYS A 151 19.49 -36.80 -8.29
C LYS A 151 18.12 -37.40 -7.93
N GLY A 152 17.02 -36.73 -8.34
CA GLY A 152 15.65 -37.15 -8.08
C GLY A 152 15.09 -36.71 -6.73
N ASP A 153 15.81 -35.93 -5.92
CA ASP A 153 15.30 -35.33 -4.70
C ASP A 153 14.45 -34.12 -5.06
N ALA A 154 13.20 -34.12 -4.64
CA ALA A 154 12.23 -33.07 -4.94
C ALA A 154 12.57 -31.72 -4.28
N TYR A 155 13.31 -31.73 -3.16
CA TYR A 155 13.82 -30.49 -2.55
C TYR A 155 14.71 -29.72 -3.54
N TYR A 156 15.75 -30.35 -4.07
CA TYR A 156 16.66 -29.68 -5.01
C TYR A 156 15.97 -29.31 -6.32
N ILE A 157 15.02 -30.15 -6.80
CA ILE A 157 14.24 -29.85 -8.00
C ILE A 157 13.46 -28.54 -7.82
N LEU A 158 12.78 -28.36 -6.67
CA LEU A 158 12.04 -27.16 -6.36
C LEU A 158 12.96 -25.98 -6.02
N ALA A 159 14.00 -26.20 -5.20
CA ALA A 159 14.93 -25.16 -4.78
C ALA A 159 15.64 -24.48 -5.96
N HIS A 160 16.03 -25.25 -6.98
CA HIS A 160 16.63 -24.66 -8.19
C HIS A 160 15.66 -23.68 -8.88
N GLN A 161 14.40 -24.07 -9.03
CA GLN A 161 13.41 -23.23 -9.69
C GLN A 161 13.03 -22.03 -8.82
N TYR A 162 12.93 -22.23 -7.52
CA TYR A 162 12.66 -21.16 -6.56
C TYR A 162 13.78 -20.11 -6.53
N ILE A 163 15.03 -20.51 -6.45
CA ILE A 163 16.19 -19.60 -6.48
C ILE A 163 16.23 -18.83 -7.81
N GLY A 164 16.02 -19.52 -8.95
CA GLY A 164 15.94 -18.86 -10.25
C GLY A 164 14.84 -17.82 -10.33
N ALA A 165 13.66 -18.15 -9.81
CA ALA A 165 12.53 -17.24 -9.76
C ALA A 165 12.79 -16.03 -8.84
N THR A 166 13.42 -16.25 -7.68
CA THR A 166 13.85 -15.16 -6.78
C THR A 166 14.82 -14.20 -7.46
N LEU A 167 15.84 -14.73 -8.13
CA LEU A 167 16.82 -13.90 -8.86
C LEU A 167 16.19 -13.16 -10.04
N ASN A 168 15.21 -13.77 -10.73
CA ASN A 168 14.44 -13.09 -11.78
C ASN A 168 13.65 -11.91 -11.22
N ILE A 169 12.96 -12.08 -10.07
CA ILE A 169 12.25 -10.98 -9.40
C ILE A 169 13.22 -9.86 -9.00
N LEU A 170 14.36 -10.20 -8.40
CA LEU A 170 15.39 -9.24 -8.01
C LEU A 170 16.00 -8.51 -9.21
N SER A 171 16.03 -9.12 -10.39
CA SER A 171 16.45 -8.48 -11.63
C SER A 171 15.35 -7.66 -12.32
N GLY A 172 14.18 -7.55 -11.73
CA GLY A 172 13.07 -6.73 -12.21
C GLY A 172 12.04 -7.47 -13.07
N ALA A 173 12.08 -8.80 -13.14
CA ALA A 173 11.01 -9.57 -13.77
C ALA A 173 9.78 -9.62 -12.86
N SER A 174 8.60 -9.35 -13.40
CA SER A 174 7.37 -9.50 -12.62
C SER A 174 6.90 -10.93 -12.56
N MET A 175 6.07 -11.21 -11.55
CA MET A 175 5.47 -12.51 -11.37
C MET A 175 4.00 -12.36 -10.97
N SER A 176 3.10 -13.05 -11.66
CA SER A 176 1.67 -12.98 -11.39
C SER A 176 1.00 -14.35 -11.52
N GLY A 177 -0.29 -14.42 -11.19
CA GLY A 177 -1.14 -15.59 -11.41
C GLY A 177 -0.60 -16.88 -10.79
N GLU A 178 -0.61 -17.97 -11.58
CA GLU A 178 -0.19 -19.31 -11.13
C GLU A 178 1.28 -19.35 -10.66
N ALA A 179 2.15 -18.56 -11.29
CA ALA A 179 3.57 -18.49 -10.92
C ALA A 179 3.76 -17.88 -9.52
N LEU A 180 3.06 -16.78 -9.21
CA LEU A 180 3.12 -16.13 -7.90
C LEU A 180 2.56 -17.04 -6.79
N GLU A 181 1.45 -17.74 -7.05
CA GLU A 181 0.93 -18.71 -6.09
C GLU A 181 1.91 -19.87 -5.84
N ALA A 182 2.55 -20.36 -6.89
CA ALA A 182 3.54 -21.43 -6.77
C ALA A 182 4.78 -20.95 -6.02
N TYR A 183 5.23 -19.72 -6.27
CA TYR A 183 6.36 -19.10 -5.58
C TYR A 183 6.09 -18.97 -4.08
N ASN A 184 4.95 -18.45 -3.68
CA ASN A 184 4.58 -18.31 -2.27
C ASN A 184 4.52 -19.66 -1.55
N LYS A 185 3.92 -20.69 -2.19
CA LYS A 185 3.89 -22.04 -1.65
C LYS A 185 5.28 -22.68 -1.58
N ALA A 186 6.15 -22.38 -2.57
CA ALA A 186 7.53 -22.85 -2.58
C ALA A 186 8.35 -22.20 -1.46
N THR A 187 8.16 -20.91 -1.20
CA THR A 187 8.79 -20.19 -0.09
C THR A 187 8.57 -20.91 1.23
N ASP A 188 7.31 -21.21 1.56
CA ASP A 188 6.97 -21.93 2.80
C ASP A 188 7.63 -23.29 2.87
N LEU A 189 7.64 -24.05 1.75
CA LEU A 189 8.22 -25.37 1.72
C LEU A 189 9.74 -25.36 1.85
N ILE A 190 10.43 -24.47 1.13
CA ILE A 190 11.90 -24.39 1.15
C ILE A 190 12.41 -23.91 2.51
N HIS A 191 11.75 -22.91 3.12
CA HIS A 191 12.18 -22.37 4.42
C HIS A 191 11.94 -23.36 5.59
N ASN A 192 10.92 -24.20 5.49
CA ASN A 192 10.56 -25.10 6.58
C ASN A 192 11.08 -26.55 6.41
N ASN A 193 11.76 -26.86 5.32
CA ASN A 193 12.23 -28.22 5.03
C ASN A 193 13.64 -28.21 4.44
N GLY A 194 14.22 -29.39 4.33
CA GLY A 194 15.52 -29.65 3.72
C GLY A 194 15.49 -30.80 2.73
N PRO A 195 16.65 -31.22 2.21
CA PRO A 195 16.79 -32.38 1.34
C PRO A 195 16.21 -33.68 1.95
N GLY A 196 15.77 -34.58 1.10
CA GLY A 196 15.19 -35.86 1.52
C GLY A 196 13.66 -35.84 1.59
N VAL A 197 13.00 -35.09 0.70
CA VAL A 197 11.53 -35.04 0.61
C VAL A 197 10.93 -36.44 0.44
N SER A 198 9.88 -36.71 1.23
CA SER A 198 9.21 -38.02 1.23
C SER A 198 8.61 -38.34 -0.15
N LYS A 199 8.48 -39.65 -0.45
CA LYS A 199 7.81 -40.10 -1.68
C LYS A 199 6.36 -39.62 -1.78
N ALA A 200 5.68 -39.49 -0.63
CA ALA A 200 4.29 -39.02 -0.57
C ALA A 200 4.18 -37.52 -1.00
N ASP A 201 5.13 -36.73 -0.62
CA ASP A 201 5.13 -35.29 -0.88
C ASP A 201 5.74 -34.94 -2.24
N LYS A 202 6.52 -35.83 -2.83
CA LYS A 202 7.28 -35.59 -4.07
C LYS A 202 6.44 -34.92 -5.17
N LYS A 203 5.21 -35.39 -5.39
CA LYS A 203 4.32 -34.88 -6.43
C LYS A 203 3.99 -33.40 -6.20
N LYS A 204 3.71 -32.98 -4.96
CA LYS A 204 3.43 -31.59 -4.60
C LYS A 204 4.63 -30.69 -4.95
N TRP A 205 5.83 -31.08 -4.53
CA TRP A 205 7.05 -30.32 -4.75
C TRP A 205 7.41 -30.19 -6.24
N THR A 206 7.33 -31.30 -7.00
CA THR A 206 7.65 -31.26 -8.43
C THR A 206 6.59 -30.53 -9.26
N SER A 207 5.32 -30.49 -8.83
CA SER A 207 4.31 -29.67 -9.49
C SER A 207 4.61 -28.18 -9.36
N LEU A 208 4.97 -27.70 -8.17
CA LEU A 208 5.39 -26.32 -7.96
C LEU A 208 6.65 -25.98 -8.77
N ALA A 209 7.64 -26.90 -8.76
CA ALA A 209 8.84 -26.74 -9.58
C ALA A 209 8.52 -26.60 -11.07
N SER A 210 7.55 -27.36 -11.58
CA SER A 210 7.15 -27.25 -13.00
C SER A 210 6.50 -25.93 -13.35
N VAL A 211 5.75 -25.32 -12.43
CA VAL A 211 5.17 -23.99 -12.63
C VAL A 211 6.27 -22.92 -12.66
N LEU A 212 7.19 -22.95 -11.68
CA LEU A 212 8.31 -22.02 -11.62
C LEU A 212 9.31 -22.23 -12.77
N ASP A 213 9.48 -23.46 -13.27
CA ASP A 213 10.31 -23.73 -14.45
C ASP A 213 9.74 -23.03 -15.68
N ARG A 214 8.43 -23.08 -15.90
CA ARG A 214 7.79 -22.34 -16.98
C ARG A 214 8.02 -20.83 -16.84
N TYR A 215 7.86 -20.28 -15.66
CA TYR A 215 8.14 -18.88 -15.39
C TYR A 215 9.61 -18.51 -15.68
N ASN A 216 10.57 -19.31 -15.24
CA ASN A 216 12.00 -19.05 -15.44
C ASN A 216 12.46 -19.17 -16.91
N ASN A 217 11.67 -19.78 -17.78
CA ASN A 217 12.02 -19.97 -19.19
C ASN A 217 11.19 -19.11 -20.15
N GLY A 218 10.28 -18.28 -19.66
CA GLY A 218 9.41 -17.38 -20.43
C GLY A 218 8.07 -18.00 -20.79
#